data_38e32fa7cf3702cbfb5338c3e88d483b
#
_entry.id   38e32fa7cf3702cbfb5338c3e88d483b
#
_cell.length_a   1.000
_cell.length_b   1.000
_cell.length_c   1.000
_cell.angle_alpha   90.00
_cell.angle_beta   90.00
_cell.angle_gamma   90.00
#
_symmetry.space_group_name_H-M   'P 1'
#
loop_
_entity.id
_entity.type
_entity.pdbx_description
1 polymer ?
#
loop_
_entity_poly.entity_id
_entity_poly.type
_entity_poly.pdbx_seq_one_letter_code
_entity_poly.pdbx_strand_id
1 'polypeptide(L)'
;SPSRMGLLTGRFPKRYGITTNPNIQMDYLPESHYGLPQTEKLIPEYLAPCGYRSAVFGKWHLGHTKGYTPPERGFTHWWGFLGGSRHYFPVKKEAEGLNPSMIVSNFTDKTDITYLTDDITDRAVEFLQEAGKDKKPFFMFVSYNAPHWPNEAKPEDITKFRNVQNGERRVYCAMVYAMDRGIGRILDALKADGLEKDTIVVFLSDNGGAPEASSCNAPFRGAKRQHFEGGVRVPFIIRYPADKRLIPGSVCRQPVSSVDLLPALLKANGRHIPRKLDGMDILELVGNKGASVP
;
A
#
# COMPACT_ATOMS: atom_id res chain seq x y z
N SER A 1 5.30 -7.25 -5.69
CA SER A 1 6.29 -6.83 -4.68
C SER A 1 7.25 -5.75 -5.15
N PRO A 2 7.80 -5.74 -6.37
CA PRO A 2 8.76 -4.69 -6.77
C PRO A 2 8.27 -3.26 -6.51
N SER A 3 7.03 -2.93 -6.89
CA SER A 3 6.45 -1.60 -6.63
C SER A 3 6.37 -1.26 -5.14
N ARG A 4 6.02 -2.23 -4.27
CA ARG A 4 6.00 -2.06 -2.81
C ARG A 4 7.38 -1.80 -2.25
N MET A 5 8.40 -2.51 -2.77
CA MET A 5 9.80 -2.30 -2.42
C MET A 5 10.24 -0.88 -2.81
N GLY A 6 9.99 -0.48 -4.05
CA GLY A 6 10.29 0.86 -4.52
C GLY A 6 9.63 1.95 -3.69
N LEU A 7 8.33 1.79 -3.39
CA LEU A 7 7.56 2.72 -2.56
C LEU A 7 8.19 2.92 -1.18
N LEU A 8 8.54 1.83 -0.50
CA LEU A 8 9.04 1.91 0.87
C LEU A 8 10.51 2.32 0.97
N THR A 9 11.32 2.08 -0.06
CA THR A 9 12.76 2.38 -0.06
C THR A 9 13.15 3.65 -0.81
N GLY A 10 12.28 4.17 -1.69
CA GLY A 10 12.62 5.27 -2.61
C GLY A 10 13.67 4.87 -3.65
N ARG A 11 13.88 3.55 -3.88
CA ARG A 11 14.89 3.02 -4.80
C ARG A 11 14.31 1.95 -5.73
N PHE A 12 14.80 1.92 -6.96
CA PHE A 12 14.40 0.87 -7.90
C PHE A 12 14.93 -0.50 -7.44
N PRO A 13 14.06 -1.52 -7.32
CA PRO A 13 14.43 -2.84 -6.81
C PRO A 13 15.61 -3.51 -7.53
N LYS A 14 15.79 -3.26 -8.82
CA LYS A 14 16.93 -3.77 -9.59
C LYS A 14 18.28 -3.31 -9.05
N ARG A 15 18.36 -2.14 -8.39
CA ARG A 15 19.62 -1.63 -7.82
C ARG A 15 20.13 -2.46 -6.65
N TYR A 16 19.27 -3.24 -6.02
CA TYR A 16 19.64 -4.14 -4.94
C TYR A 16 19.29 -5.62 -5.25
N GLY A 17 19.29 -5.96 -6.57
CA GLY A 17 19.27 -7.34 -7.05
C GLY A 17 17.87 -7.99 -7.16
N ILE A 18 16.79 -7.23 -6.90
CA ILE A 18 15.42 -7.79 -6.97
C ILE A 18 14.83 -7.55 -8.36
N THR A 19 14.57 -8.64 -9.07
CA THR A 19 13.96 -8.62 -10.41
C THR A 19 12.58 -9.24 -10.46
N THR A 20 12.21 -10.01 -9.42
CA THR A 20 10.94 -10.75 -9.32
C THR A 20 10.30 -10.58 -7.95
N ASN A 21 9.16 -11.19 -7.72
CA ASN A 21 8.60 -11.29 -6.37
C ASN A 21 9.47 -12.20 -5.50
N PRO A 22 9.64 -11.90 -4.19
CA PRO A 22 10.26 -12.84 -3.27
C PRO A 22 9.52 -14.17 -3.31
N ASN A 23 10.25 -15.25 -3.50
CA ASN A 23 9.63 -16.57 -3.58
C ASN A 23 9.65 -17.23 -2.20
N ILE A 24 8.47 -17.55 -1.69
CA ILE A 24 8.25 -18.08 -0.35
C ILE A 24 8.76 -19.55 -0.21
N GLN A 25 8.98 -20.25 -1.34
CA GLN A 25 9.17 -21.70 -1.34
C GLN A 25 10.60 -22.18 -1.64
N MET A 26 11.58 -21.30 -1.74
CA MET A 26 12.92 -21.69 -2.21
C MET A 26 13.98 -21.48 -1.14
N ASP A 27 14.07 -22.42 -0.20
CA ASP A 27 15.09 -22.43 0.88
C ASP A 27 16.55 -22.55 0.37
N TYR A 28 16.73 -22.83 -0.92
CA TYR A 28 18.03 -22.95 -1.60
C TYR A 28 18.49 -21.66 -2.32
N LEU A 29 17.70 -20.59 -2.28
CA LEU A 29 18.10 -19.32 -2.88
C LEU A 29 18.88 -18.45 -1.88
N PRO A 30 19.79 -17.59 -2.37
CA PRO A 30 20.48 -16.62 -1.51
C PRO A 30 19.48 -15.75 -0.73
N GLU A 31 19.89 -15.26 0.44
CA GLU A 31 19.05 -14.44 1.33
C GLU A 31 18.37 -13.25 0.65
N SER A 32 18.98 -12.68 -0.40
CA SER A 32 18.39 -11.62 -1.24
C SER A 32 17.06 -12.00 -1.89
N HIS A 33 16.70 -13.28 -1.94
CA HIS A 33 15.45 -13.77 -2.51
C HIS A 33 14.34 -13.99 -1.47
N TYR A 34 14.67 -13.94 -0.17
CA TYR A 34 13.69 -14.15 0.91
C TYR A 34 12.81 -12.93 1.17
N GLY A 35 13.25 -11.74 0.76
CA GLY A 35 12.49 -10.53 1.00
C GLY A 35 13.20 -9.27 0.54
N LEU A 36 12.75 -8.13 1.05
CA LEU A 36 13.39 -6.83 0.84
C LEU A 36 14.71 -6.80 1.62
N PRO A 37 15.88 -6.67 0.95
CA PRO A 37 17.20 -6.74 1.61
C PRO A 37 17.28 -5.84 2.84
N GLN A 38 17.86 -6.37 3.92
CA GLN A 38 17.99 -5.64 5.19
C GLN A 38 18.94 -4.43 5.09
N THR A 39 19.79 -4.39 4.06
CA THR A 39 20.63 -3.24 3.73
C THR A 39 19.84 -2.03 3.22
N GLU A 40 18.61 -2.25 2.77
CA GLU A 40 17.73 -1.20 2.29
C GLU A 40 16.88 -0.62 3.42
N LYS A 41 17.02 0.66 3.67
CA LYS A 41 16.27 1.39 4.70
C LYS A 41 14.89 1.77 4.19
N LEU A 42 13.85 1.55 5.00
CA LEU A 42 12.44 1.80 4.67
C LEU A 42 11.96 3.15 5.23
N ILE A 43 10.82 3.65 4.71
CA ILE A 43 10.15 4.87 5.19
C ILE A 43 10.08 4.92 6.73
N PRO A 44 9.58 3.88 7.46
CA PRO A 44 9.51 3.91 8.92
C PRO A 44 10.87 4.17 9.57
N GLU A 45 11.93 3.53 9.07
CA GLU A 45 13.28 3.66 9.60
C GLU A 45 13.89 5.06 9.34
N TYR A 46 13.45 5.76 8.31
CA TYR A 46 13.81 7.17 8.05
C TYR A 46 13.04 8.13 8.95
N LEU A 47 11.77 7.84 9.25
CA LEU A 47 10.88 8.72 10.00
C LEU A 47 10.96 8.51 11.52
N ALA A 48 11.44 7.37 12.00
CA ALA A 48 11.59 7.08 13.44
C ALA A 48 12.38 8.15 14.20
N PRO A 49 13.53 8.68 13.69
CA PRO A 49 14.24 9.77 14.35
C PRO A 49 13.50 11.09 14.42
N CYS A 50 12.38 11.23 13.69
CA CYS A 50 11.48 12.38 13.74
C CYS A 50 10.30 12.16 14.71
N GLY A 51 10.32 11.08 15.50
CA GLY A 51 9.28 10.77 16.48
C GLY A 51 8.00 10.12 15.88
N TYR A 52 8.05 9.70 14.62
CA TYR A 52 6.90 9.06 13.97
C TYR A 52 6.61 7.67 14.55
N ARG A 53 5.33 7.41 14.79
CA ARG A 53 4.82 6.03 14.88
C ARG A 53 4.55 5.52 13.48
N SER A 54 4.92 4.28 13.20
CA SER A 54 4.71 3.70 11.87
C SER A 54 3.81 2.46 11.97
N ALA A 55 2.76 2.46 11.16
CA ALA A 55 1.80 1.37 11.11
C ALA A 55 1.68 0.78 9.71
N VAL A 56 1.45 -0.53 9.61
CA VAL A 56 1.05 -1.19 8.36
C VAL A 56 -0.12 -2.13 8.61
N PHE A 57 -1.16 -2.01 7.79
CA PHE A 57 -2.38 -2.81 7.86
C PHE A 57 -2.64 -3.52 6.55
N GLY A 58 -2.74 -4.86 6.58
CA GLY A 58 -3.04 -5.70 5.42
C GLY A 58 -1.84 -6.48 4.87
N LYS A 59 -1.71 -6.52 3.54
CA LYS A 59 -0.72 -7.31 2.81
C LYS A 59 0.70 -6.76 2.98
N TRP A 60 1.66 -7.61 3.38
CA TRP A 60 3.09 -7.27 3.41
C TRP A 60 3.80 -7.59 2.09
N HIS A 61 4.01 -8.86 1.80
CA HIS A 61 4.64 -9.39 0.58
C HIS A 61 6.07 -8.89 0.33
N LEU A 62 6.85 -8.68 1.40
CA LEU A 62 8.24 -8.20 1.32
C LEU A 62 9.22 -9.10 2.10
N GLY A 63 8.80 -10.30 2.42
CA GLY A 63 9.52 -11.31 3.19
C GLY A 63 8.71 -11.76 4.40
N HIS A 64 8.94 -12.99 4.85
CA HIS A 64 8.16 -13.63 5.91
C HIS A 64 9.02 -14.31 6.97
N THR A 65 10.32 -14.41 6.73
CA THR A 65 11.29 -14.97 7.67
C THR A 65 11.81 -13.90 8.64
N LYS A 66 12.51 -14.32 9.69
CA LYS A 66 13.13 -13.42 10.67
C LYS A 66 13.99 -12.35 9.99
N GLY A 67 13.86 -11.10 10.43
CA GLY A 67 14.56 -9.94 9.86
C GLY A 67 13.81 -9.26 8.70
N TYR A 68 12.72 -9.86 8.20
CA TYR A 68 11.95 -9.33 7.05
C TYR A 68 10.51 -8.95 7.39
N THR A 69 10.05 -9.21 8.60
CA THR A 69 8.70 -8.91 9.04
C THR A 69 8.51 -7.42 9.34
N PRO A 70 7.30 -6.86 9.27
CA PRO A 70 7.06 -5.44 9.47
C PRO A 70 7.66 -4.85 10.76
N PRO A 71 7.53 -5.49 11.97
CA PRO A 71 8.13 -4.97 13.17
C PRO A 71 9.67 -4.87 13.09
N GLU A 72 10.32 -5.84 12.45
CA GLU A 72 11.77 -5.85 12.26
C GLU A 72 12.26 -4.84 11.22
N ARG A 73 11.32 -4.26 10.45
CA ARG A 73 11.56 -3.26 9.42
C ARG A 73 10.98 -1.88 9.79
N GLY A 74 10.92 -1.60 11.11
CA GLY A 74 10.64 -0.28 11.67
C GLY A 74 9.16 0.07 11.82
N PHE A 75 8.23 -0.84 11.55
CA PHE A 75 6.82 -0.60 11.84
C PHE A 75 6.51 -0.92 13.30
N THR A 76 6.05 0.08 14.04
CA THR A 76 5.68 -0.07 15.46
C THR A 76 4.34 -0.74 15.65
N HIS A 77 3.45 -0.67 14.66
CA HIS A 77 2.12 -1.26 14.67
C HIS A 77 1.92 -2.09 13.39
N TRP A 78 1.45 -3.30 13.57
CA TRP A 78 1.24 -4.24 12.47
C TRP A 78 0.00 -5.09 12.70
N TRP A 79 -0.80 -5.20 11.65
CA TRP A 79 -1.88 -6.19 11.53
C TRP A 79 -2.06 -6.59 10.07
N GLY A 80 -1.96 -7.86 9.76
CA GLY A 80 -2.13 -8.32 8.39
C GLY A 80 -1.48 -9.67 8.13
N PHE A 81 -1.09 -9.94 6.89
CA PHE A 81 -0.50 -11.19 6.46
C PHE A 81 0.78 -10.96 5.65
N LEU A 82 1.73 -11.89 5.78
CA LEU A 82 3.07 -11.74 5.19
C LEU A 82 3.12 -12.12 3.70
N GLY A 83 2.18 -12.95 3.24
CA GLY A 83 2.13 -13.50 1.89
C GLY A 83 1.69 -12.54 0.80
N GLY A 84 1.64 -13.08 -0.43
CA GLY A 84 1.26 -12.33 -1.64
C GLY A 84 -0.25 -12.23 -1.88
N SER A 85 -1.04 -13.13 -1.30
CA SER A 85 -2.51 -13.16 -1.38
C SER A 85 -3.08 -14.05 -0.30
N ARG A 86 -4.36 -13.86 0.00
CA ARG A 86 -5.16 -14.76 0.83
C ARG A 86 -6.64 -14.60 0.50
N HIS A 87 -7.48 -15.51 0.99
CA HIS A 87 -8.93 -15.39 0.97
C HIS A 87 -9.41 -14.18 1.79
N TYR A 88 -10.53 -13.60 1.36
CA TYR A 88 -11.14 -12.43 2.03
C TYR A 88 -12.05 -12.82 3.19
N PHE A 89 -12.52 -14.07 3.20
CA PHE A 89 -13.33 -14.65 4.27
C PHE A 89 -12.52 -15.67 5.08
N PRO A 90 -12.98 -16.06 6.28
CA PRO A 90 -12.38 -17.14 7.05
C PRO A 90 -12.35 -18.45 6.25
N VAL A 91 -11.22 -19.14 6.27
CA VAL A 91 -11.07 -20.48 5.69
C VAL A 91 -11.00 -21.52 6.81
N LYS A 92 -11.69 -22.65 6.65
CA LYS A 92 -11.86 -23.68 7.71
C LYS A 92 -10.57 -24.41 8.14
N LYS A 93 -9.48 -24.27 7.37
CA LYS A 93 -8.14 -24.79 7.72
C LYS A 93 -7.11 -23.82 7.22
N GLU A 94 -6.63 -22.95 8.06
CA GLU A 94 -5.30 -22.39 7.91
C GLU A 94 -4.33 -23.48 8.35
N ALA A 95 -3.41 -23.91 7.47
CA ALA A 95 -2.48 -24.99 7.76
C ALA A 95 -1.64 -24.63 8.99
N GLU A 96 -1.41 -25.59 9.88
CA GLU A 96 -0.50 -25.45 11.02
C GLU A 96 0.91 -25.14 10.49
N GLY A 97 1.62 -24.21 11.15
CA GLY A 97 2.98 -23.80 10.80
C GLY A 97 3.05 -22.32 10.36
N LEU A 98 4.22 -21.90 9.90
CA LEU A 98 4.47 -20.54 9.36
C LEU A 98 3.75 -20.38 8.01
N ASN A 99 2.42 -20.21 8.06
CA ASN A 99 1.63 -19.90 6.87
C ASN A 99 1.65 -18.40 6.62
N PRO A 100 2.29 -17.92 5.53
CA PRO A 100 2.36 -16.48 5.22
C PRO A 100 1.00 -15.82 4.97
N SER A 101 -0.06 -16.62 4.84
CA SER A 101 -1.44 -16.14 4.68
C SER A 101 -2.18 -15.96 6.00
N MET A 102 -1.64 -16.41 7.13
CA MET A 102 -2.24 -16.17 8.45
C MET A 102 -2.21 -14.69 8.80
N ILE A 103 -3.22 -14.25 9.55
CA ILE A 103 -3.19 -12.90 10.15
C ILE A 103 -2.26 -12.92 11.35
N VAL A 104 -1.33 -11.97 11.34
CA VAL A 104 -0.36 -11.73 12.41
C VAL A 104 -0.47 -10.28 12.84
N SER A 105 -0.33 -10.02 14.13
CA SER A 105 -0.44 -8.68 14.69
C SER A 105 0.50 -8.50 15.89
N ASN A 106 1.00 -7.27 16.05
CA ASN A 106 1.56 -6.75 17.30
C ASN A 106 0.78 -5.53 17.81
N PHE A 107 -0.38 -5.25 17.22
CA PHE A 107 -1.22 -4.09 17.54
C PHE A 107 -2.46 -4.49 18.35
N THR A 108 -3.05 -5.63 18.08
CA THR A 108 -4.26 -6.15 18.73
C THR A 108 -4.28 -7.67 18.68
N ASP A 109 -4.94 -8.29 19.66
CA ASP A 109 -5.17 -9.73 19.68
C ASP A 109 -6.30 -10.19 18.74
N LYS A 110 -6.99 -9.24 18.11
CA LYS A 110 -8.07 -9.52 17.15
C LYS A 110 -7.48 -9.96 15.80
N THR A 111 -7.18 -11.24 15.66
CA THR A 111 -6.64 -11.85 14.43
C THR A 111 -7.68 -12.58 13.59
N ASP A 112 -8.86 -12.83 14.13
CA ASP A 112 -9.98 -13.37 13.37
C ASP A 112 -10.48 -12.35 12.37
N ILE A 113 -10.80 -12.84 11.16
CA ILE A 113 -11.36 -12.01 10.09
C ILE A 113 -12.84 -12.29 9.89
N THR A 114 -13.57 -11.28 9.46
CA THR A 114 -14.94 -11.39 8.96
C THR A 114 -14.99 -11.18 7.45
N TYR A 115 -14.45 -10.06 7.00
CA TYR A 115 -14.17 -9.73 5.60
C TYR A 115 -12.92 -8.86 5.55
N LEU A 116 -11.84 -9.41 5.03
CA LEU A 116 -10.48 -8.85 5.12
C LEU A 116 -10.38 -7.35 4.78
N THR A 117 -11.12 -6.88 3.77
CA THR A 117 -11.10 -5.47 3.36
C THR A 117 -11.65 -4.55 4.46
N ASP A 118 -12.74 -4.96 5.10
CA ASP A 118 -13.33 -4.20 6.21
C ASP A 118 -12.45 -4.30 7.46
N ASP A 119 -11.89 -5.48 7.75
CA ASP A 119 -11.02 -5.68 8.92
C ASP A 119 -9.74 -4.85 8.82
N ILE A 120 -9.12 -4.75 7.63
CA ILE A 120 -7.98 -3.84 7.38
C ILE A 120 -8.38 -2.38 7.65
N THR A 121 -9.56 -1.99 7.21
CA THR A 121 -10.10 -0.64 7.44
C THR A 121 -10.31 -0.36 8.92
N ASP A 122 -10.90 -1.32 9.65
CA ASP A 122 -11.15 -1.20 11.09
C ASP A 122 -9.85 -0.97 11.87
N ARG A 123 -8.80 -1.75 11.56
CA ARG A 123 -7.47 -1.57 12.21
C ARG A 123 -6.86 -0.21 11.88
N ALA A 124 -7.01 0.26 10.63
CA ALA A 124 -6.52 1.59 10.24
C ALA A 124 -7.27 2.71 10.99
N VAL A 125 -8.58 2.60 11.15
CA VAL A 125 -9.40 3.57 11.90
C VAL A 125 -9.08 3.53 13.39
N GLU A 126 -8.93 2.36 14.01
CA GLU A 126 -8.50 2.21 15.41
C GLU A 126 -7.16 2.92 15.66
N PHE A 127 -6.19 2.71 14.78
CA PHE A 127 -4.88 3.38 14.88
C PHE A 127 -4.99 4.90 14.76
N LEU A 128 -5.83 5.44 13.87
CA LEU A 128 -6.03 6.88 13.74
C LEU A 128 -6.65 7.49 14.99
N GLN A 129 -7.62 6.81 15.61
CA GLN A 129 -8.21 7.25 16.87
C GLN A 129 -7.20 7.31 18.02
N GLU A 130 -6.23 6.38 18.04
CA GLU A 130 -5.10 6.44 18.99
C GLU A 130 -4.15 7.59 18.65
N ALA A 131 -3.83 7.77 17.36
CA ALA A 131 -2.96 8.84 16.90
C ALA A 131 -3.52 10.24 17.21
N GLY A 132 -4.84 10.40 17.06
CA GLY A 132 -5.53 11.66 17.42
C GLY A 132 -5.43 12.01 18.90
N LYS A 133 -5.47 11.01 19.79
CA LYS A 133 -5.31 11.21 21.25
C LYS A 133 -3.87 11.59 21.62
N ASP A 134 -2.88 10.90 21.08
CA ASP A 134 -1.47 11.08 21.43
C ASP A 134 -0.83 12.28 20.77
N LYS A 135 -1.41 12.81 19.70
CA LYS A 135 -0.87 13.89 18.86
C LYS A 135 0.56 13.68 18.38
N LYS A 136 1.00 12.41 18.28
CA LYS A 136 2.30 12.07 17.70
C LYS A 136 2.19 11.97 16.19
N PRO A 137 3.22 12.39 15.45
CA PRO A 137 3.22 12.20 14.01
C PRO A 137 3.21 10.70 13.67
N PHE A 138 2.59 10.35 12.55
CA PHE A 138 2.47 8.96 12.14
C PHE A 138 2.72 8.77 10.64
N PHE A 139 3.18 7.56 10.30
CA PHE A 139 3.17 7.02 8.96
C PHE A 139 2.30 5.76 8.96
N MET A 140 1.25 5.72 8.15
CA MET A 140 0.36 4.58 8.06
C MET A 140 0.32 4.07 6.62
N PHE A 141 0.66 2.79 6.42
CA PHE A 141 0.59 2.10 5.14
C PHE A 141 -0.58 1.14 5.13
N VAL A 142 -1.73 1.57 4.58
CA VAL A 142 -2.90 0.73 4.41
C VAL A 142 -2.76 -0.05 3.11
N SER A 143 -2.38 -1.30 3.23
CA SER A 143 -2.01 -2.17 2.14
C SER A 143 -3.12 -3.18 1.86
N TYR A 144 -4.22 -2.70 1.25
CA TYR A 144 -5.35 -3.56 0.90
C TYR A 144 -4.93 -4.75 0.02
N ASN A 145 -5.51 -5.94 0.31
CA ASN A 145 -5.44 -7.07 -0.60
C ASN A 145 -6.33 -6.84 -1.83
N ALA A 146 -7.46 -6.17 -1.64
CA ALA A 146 -8.41 -5.83 -2.70
C ALA A 146 -7.78 -4.95 -3.79
N PRO A 147 -8.10 -5.20 -5.06
CA PRO A 147 -8.95 -6.26 -5.60
C PRO A 147 -8.18 -7.48 -6.14
N HIS A 148 -7.12 -7.95 -5.45
CA HIS A 148 -6.33 -9.11 -5.85
C HIS A 148 -7.16 -10.40 -5.80
N TRP A 149 -6.90 -11.35 -6.68
CA TRP A 149 -7.49 -12.71 -6.63
C TRP A 149 -7.18 -13.39 -5.27
N PRO A 150 -8.09 -14.23 -4.72
CA PRO A 150 -9.39 -14.68 -5.27
C PRO A 150 -10.46 -13.57 -5.27
N ASN A 151 -11.38 -13.65 -6.25
CA ASN A 151 -12.48 -12.70 -6.34
C ASN A 151 -13.56 -13.08 -5.33
N GLU A 152 -13.60 -12.37 -4.21
CA GLU A 152 -14.52 -12.62 -3.10
C GLU A 152 -15.03 -11.29 -2.56
N ALA A 153 -16.36 -11.14 -2.46
CA ALA A 153 -17.00 -9.95 -1.92
C ALA A 153 -18.26 -10.33 -1.15
N LYS A 154 -18.72 -9.43 -0.28
CA LYS A 154 -19.95 -9.60 0.46
C LYS A 154 -21.16 -9.63 -0.48
N PRO A 155 -22.17 -10.48 -0.23
CA PRO A 155 -23.38 -10.55 -1.07
C PRO A 155 -24.08 -9.20 -1.26
N GLU A 156 -24.17 -8.39 -0.21
CA GLU A 156 -24.75 -7.07 -0.23
C GLU A 156 -24.01 -6.08 -1.14
N ASP A 157 -22.67 -6.21 -1.25
CA ASP A 157 -21.86 -5.39 -2.15
C ASP A 157 -21.98 -5.89 -3.61
N ILE A 158 -22.07 -7.20 -3.83
CA ILE A 158 -22.29 -7.79 -5.16
C ILE A 158 -23.62 -7.34 -5.75
N THR A 159 -24.68 -7.25 -4.94
CA THR A 159 -26.03 -6.85 -5.41
C THR A 159 -26.07 -5.42 -5.96
N LYS A 160 -25.16 -4.54 -5.56
CA LYS A 160 -25.05 -3.17 -6.09
C LYS A 160 -24.64 -3.13 -7.57
N PHE A 161 -24.03 -4.20 -8.07
CA PHE A 161 -23.52 -4.31 -9.44
C PHE A 161 -24.32 -5.33 -10.29
N ARG A 162 -25.62 -5.55 -9.98
CA ARG A 162 -26.47 -6.51 -10.69
C ARG A 162 -26.59 -6.25 -12.19
N ASN A 163 -26.36 -5.02 -12.63
CA ASN A 163 -26.34 -4.61 -14.03
C ASN A 163 -25.05 -5.02 -14.78
N VAL A 164 -23.98 -5.43 -14.08
CA VAL A 164 -22.78 -5.99 -14.69
C VAL A 164 -23.03 -7.44 -15.04
N GLN A 165 -23.10 -7.77 -16.34
CA GLN A 165 -23.51 -9.08 -16.81
C GLN A 165 -22.53 -10.20 -16.44
N ASN A 166 -21.22 -9.95 -16.61
CA ASN A 166 -20.20 -10.92 -16.23
C ASN A 166 -20.10 -11.05 -14.70
N GLY A 167 -20.36 -12.25 -14.19
CA GLY A 167 -20.43 -12.55 -12.77
C GLY A 167 -19.12 -12.27 -12.01
N GLU A 168 -17.98 -12.69 -12.58
CA GLU A 168 -16.66 -12.46 -11.96
C GLU A 168 -16.31 -10.96 -11.94
N ARG A 169 -16.60 -10.25 -13.05
CA ARG A 169 -16.44 -8.79 -13.09
C ARG A 169 -17.33 -8.09 -12.08
N ARG A 170 -18.51 -8.59 -11.84
CA ARG A 170 -19.43 -8.09 -10.82
C ARG A 170 -18.83 -8.20 -9.42
N VAL A 171 -18.28 -9.36 -9.09
CA VAL A 171 -17.58 -9.57 -7.81
C VAL A 171 -16.37 -8.65 -7.69
N TYR A 172 -15.56 -8.53 -8.74
CA TYR A 172 -14.43 -7.59 -8.78
C TYR A 172 -14.86 -6.14 -8.50
N CYS A 173 -15.95 -5.67 -9.12
CA CYS A 173 -16.49 -4.33 -8.86
C CYS A 173 -16.92 -4.17 -7.40
N ALA A 174 -17.53 -5.20 -6.81
CA ALA A 174 -17.92 -5.20 -5.40
C ALA A 174 -16.70 -5.15 -4.45
N MET A 175 -15.59 -5.82 -4.80
CA MET A 175 -14.34 -5.73 -4.05
C MET A 175 -13.76 -4.30 -4.07
N VAL A 176 -13.75 -3.67 -5.25
CA VAL A 176 -13.30 -2.27 -5.40
C VAL A 176 -14.21 -1.33 -4.61
N TYR A 177 -15.53 -1.54 -4.66
CA TYR A 177 -16.50 -0.76 -3.88
C TYR A 177 -16.27 -0.90 -2.37
N ALA A 178 -16.01 -2.11 -1.87
CA ALA A 178 -15.71 -2.31 -0.45
C ALA A 178 -14.44 -1.57 -0.02
N MET A 179 -13.39 -1.58 -0.85
CA MET A 179 -12.16 -0.84 -0.63
C MET A 179 -12.41 0.68 -0.62
N ASP A 180 -13.16 1.20 -1.59
CA ASP A 180 -13.50 2.62 -1.68
C ASP A 180 -14.29 3.09 -0.46
N ARG A 181 -15.29 2.31 -0.02
CA ARG A 181 -16.02 2.53 1.24
C ARG A 181 -15.06 2.56 2.45
N GLY A 182 -14.09 1.64 2.50
CA GLY A 182 -13.07 1.61 3.54
C GLY A 182 -12.19 2.86 3.55
N ILE A 183 -11.77 3.32 2.37
CA ILE A 183 -11.02 4.58 2.23
C ILE A 183 -11.85 5.76 2.74
N GLY A 184 -13.14 5.82 2.42
CA GLY A 184 -14.05 6.84 2.94
C GLY A 184 -14.04 6.89 4.47
N ARG A 185 -14.16 5.73 5.14
CA ARG A 185 -14.10 5.62 6.61
C ARG A 185 -12.78 6.10 7.20
N ILE A 186 -11.65 5.84 6.53
CA ILE A 186 -10.33 6.33 6.96
C ILE A 186 -10.26 7.85 6.85
N LEU A 187 -10.76 8.43 5.76
CA LEU A 187 -10.80 9.88 5.56
C LEU A 187 -11.72 10.57 6.59
N ASP A 188 -12.86 9.95 6.90
CA ASP A 188 -13.78 10.44 7.93
C ASP A 188 -13.13 10.40 9.33
N ALA A 189 -12.37 9.35 9.66
CA ALA A 189 -11.63 9.27 10.91
C ALA A 189 -10.54 10.36 11.00
N LEU A 190 -9.77 10.59 9.94
CA LEU A 190 -8.79 11.69 9.89
C LEU A 190 -9.45 13.04 10.18
N LYS A 191 -10.64 13.28 9.64
CA LYS A 191 -11.40 14.50 9.85
C LYS A 191 -11.94 14.60 11.27
N ALA A 192 -12.54 13.54 11.79
CA ALA A 192 -13.13 13.48 13.13
C ALA A 192 -12.08 13.70 14.23
N ASP A 193 -10.86 13.18 14.04
CA ASP A 193 -9.75 13.31 14.99
C ASP A 193 -8.90 14.57 14.77
N GLY A 194 -9.29 15.46 13.84
CA GLY A 194 -8.61 16.72 13.55
C GLY A 194 -7.24 16.57 12.88
N LEU A 195 -6.96 15.40 12.28
CA LEU A 195 -5.68 15.06 11.65
C LEU A 195 -5.63 15.41 10.15
N GLU A 196 -6.79 15.66 9.53
CA GLU A 196 -6.95 15.81 8.08
C GLU A 196 -6.04 16.87 7.47
N LYS A 197 -5.90 18.01 8.14
CA LYS A 197 -5.23 19.19 7.60
C LYS A 197 -3.73 18.98 7.43
N ASP A 198 -3.11 18.27 8.37
CA ASP A 198 -1.66 18.08 8.44
C ASP A 198 -1.24 16.67 8.00
N THR A 199 -2.15 15.90 7.36
CA THR A 199 -1.87 14.56 6.84
C THR A 199 -1.75 14.58 5.32
N ILE A 200 -0.61 14.05 4.82
CA ILE A 200 -0.43 13.72 3.41
C ILE A 200 -1.13 12.38 3.16
N VAL A 201 -2.15 12.38 2.33
CA VAL A 201 -2.85 11.17 1.90
C VAL A 201 -2.44 10.84 0.47
N VAL A 202 -1.97 9.62 0.25
CA VAL A 202 -1.60 9.11 -1.07
C VAL A 202 -2.38 7.84 -1.36
N PHE A 203 -3.06 7.81 -2.50
CA PHE A 203 -3.68 6.61 -3.05
C PHE A 203 -3.00 6.21 -4.35
N LEU A 204 -2.59 4.96 -4.44
CA LEU A 204 -2.01 4.41 -5.67
C LEU A 204 -2.27 2.90 -5.77
N SER A 205 -2.26 2.38 -7.00
CA SER A 205 -2.17 0.94 -7.24
C SER A 205 -0.70 0.51 -7.38
N ASP A 206 -0.39 -0.72 -6.97
CA ASP A 206 0.97 -1.25 -7.06
C ASP A 206 1.34 -1.76 -8.46
N ASN A 207 0.36 -2.05 -9.30
CA ASN A 207 0.51 -2.45 -10.71
C ASN A 207 -0.83 -2.30 -11.46
N GLY A 208 -0.77 -2.40 -12.76
CA GLY A 208 -1.95 -2.50 -13.60
C GLY A 208 -2.78 -3.75 -13.30
N GLY A 209 -4.05 -3.71 -13.63
CA GLY A 209 -4.98 -4.81 -13.38
C GLY A 209 -4.58 -6.09 -14.09
N ALA A 210 -4.93 -7.23 -13.48
CA ALA A 210 -4.73 -8.58 -14.01
C ALA A 210 -6.02 -9.06 -14.69
N PRO A 211 -6.05 -9.27 -16.02
CA PRO A 211 -7.27 -9.69 -16.74
C PRO A 211 -7.84 -11.01 -16.22
N GLU A 212 -6.96 -11.91 -15.77
CA GLU A 212 -7.34 -13.18 -15.16
C GLU A 212 -8.14 -13.02 -13.86
N ALA A 213 -8.08 -11.84 -13.23
CA ALA A 213 -8.90 -11.46 -12.09
C ALA A 213 -10.07 -10.55 -12.48
N SER A 214 -10.49 -10.57 -13.75
CA SER A 214 -11.59 -9.77 -14.31
C SER A 214 -11.38 -8.25 -14.22
N SER A 215 -10.12 -7.77 -14.16
CA SER A 215 -9.80 -6.35 -14.26
C SER A 215 -9.80 -5.86 -15.72
N CYS A 216 -9.84 -4.53 -15.91
CA CYS A 216 -9.74 -3.90 -17.21
C CYS A 216 -8.80 -2.71 -17.13
N ASN A 217 -7.84 -2.63 -18.06
CA ASN A 217 -6.87 -1.53 -18.14
C ASN A 217 -7.15 -0.58 -19.31
N ALA A 218 -8.25 -0.77 -20.03
CA ALA A 218 -8.63 0.11 -21.13
C ALA A 218 -8.70 1.58 -20.67
N PRO A 219 -8.31 2.55 -21.54
CA PRO A 219 -7.89 2.39 -22.93
C PRO A 219 -6.43 1.96 -23.12
N PHE A 220 -5.69 1.70 -22.05
CA PHE A 220 -4.27 1.40 -22.11
C PHE A 220 -4.00 -0.06 -22.53
N ARG A 221 -3.03 -0.24 -23.44
CA ARG A 221 -2.54 -1.54 -23.83
C ARG A 221 -1.80 -2.21 -22.68
N GLY A 222 -1.98 -3.53 -22.52
CA GLY A 222 -1.23 -4.35 -21.58
C GLY A 222 -1.91 -4.46 -20.21
N ALA A 223 -1.22 -5.18 -19.31
CA ALA A 223 -1.76 -5.60 -18.03
C ALA A 223 -0.61 -5.84 -17.03
N LYS A 224 -0.96 -6.26 -15.82
CA LYS A 224 -0.03 -6.74 -14.78
C LYS A 224 1.05 -7.64 -15.39
N ARG A 225 2.31 -7.47 -15.00
CA ARG A 225 3.53 -8.15 -15.50
C ARG A 225 4.01 -7.68 -16.88
N GLN A 226 3.33 -6.74 -17.52
CA GLN A 226 3.73 -6.17 -18.81
C GLN A 226 4.21 -4.73 -18.64
N HIS A 227 5.13 -4.29 -19.52
CA HIS A 227 5.73 -2.96 -19.47
C HIS A 227 4.98 -1.90 -20.31
N PHE A 228 3.79 -2.25 -20.85
CA PHE A 228 2.91 -1.32 -21.50
C PHE A 228 2.15 -0.46 -20.48
N GLU A 229 1.56 0.65 -20.91
CA GLU A 229 0.84 1.58 -20.03
C GLU A 229 -0.21 0.89 -19.15
N GLY A 230 -0.96 -0.08 -19.67
CA GLY A 230 -1.93 -0.84 -18.88
C GLY A 230 -1.33 -1.64 -17.72
N GLY A 231 -0.01 -1.90 -17.75
CA GLY A 231 0.70 -2.58 -16.65
C GLY A 231 1.35 -1.64 -15.66
N VAL A 232 1.72 -0.41 -16.08
CA VAL A 232 2.56 0.50 -15.28
C VAL A 232 1.92 1.86 -15.00
N ARG A 233 1.00 2.33 -15.84
CA ARG A 233 0.26 3.57 -15.63
C ARG A 233 -0.96 3.33 -14.76
N VAL A 234 -0.77 3.50 -13.46
CA VAL A 234 -1.76 3.20 -12.42
C VAL A 234 -2.38 4.48 -11.88
N PRO A 235 -3.57 4.42 -11.25
CA PRO A 235 -4.10 5.54 -10.49
C PRO A 235 -3.11 6.02 -9.44
N PHE A 236 -2.90 7.34 -9.37
CA PHE A 236 -2.10 8.01 -8.36
C PHE A 236 -2.81 9.31 -7.95
N ILE A 237 -3.18 9.42 -6.68
CA ILE A 237 -3.86 10.59 -6.14
C ILE A 237 -3.11 11.04 -4.89
N ILE A 238 -2.83 12.34 -4.78
CA ILE A 238 -2.22 12.93 -3.59
C ILE A 238 -3.08 14.07 -3.07
N ARG A 239 -3.23 14.14 -1.75
CA ARG A 239 -3.94 15.19 -1.04
C ARG A 239 -3.11 15.62 0.16
N TYR A 240 -2.84 16.92 0.27
CA TYR A 240 -2.17 17.52 1.41
C TYR A 240 -2.70 18.95 1.61
N PRO A 241 -3.73 19.16 2.44
CA PRO A 241 -4.39 20.48 2.59
C PRO A 241 -3.48 21.59 3.13
N ALA A 242 -2.43 21.25 3.90
CA ALA A 242 -1.46 22.22 4.38
C ALA A 242 -0.58 22.79 3.27
N ASP A 243 -0.34 22.04 2.18
CA ASP A 243 0.48 22.50 1.06
C ASP A 243 -0.37 23.25 0.02
N LYS A 244 -0.27 24.57 0.02
CA LYS A 244 -1.04 25.44 -0.89
C LYS A 244 -0.64 25.33 -2.37
N ARG A 245 0.45 24.64 -2.69
CA ARG A 245 0.85 24.36 -4.07
C ARG A 245 -0.06 23.28 -4.69
N LEU A 246 -0.64 22.41 -3.88
CA LEU A 246 -1.55 21.35 -4.33
C LEU A 246 -2.97 21.92 -4.48
N ILE A 247 -3.35 22.21 -5.71
CA ILE A 247 -4.66 22.78 -6.03
C ILE A 247 -5.69 21.64 -6.08
N PRO A 248 -6.75 21.67 -5.26
CA PRO A 248 -7.80 20.66 -5.28
C PRO A 248 -8.42 20.50 -6.69
N GLY A 249 -8.64 19.24 -7.13
CA GLY A 249 -9.20 18.93 -8.44
C GLY A 249 -8.25 19.11 -9.62
N SER A 250 -7.00 19.53 -9.40
CA SER A 250 -6.01 19.65 -10.46
C SER A 250 -5.50 18.28 -10.93
N VAL A 251 -5.04 18.23 -12.18
CA VAL A 251 -4.43 17.04 -12.79
C VAL A 251 -3.01 17.36 -13.20
N CYS A 252 -2.05 16.64 -12.64
CA CYS A 252 -0.66 16.66 -13.08
C CYS A 252 -0.45 15.60 -14.16
N ARG A 253 0.16 15.97 -15.29
CA ARG A 253 0.45 15.07 -16.40
C ARG A 253 1.90 14.61 -16.44
N GLN A 254 2.74 15.07 -15.50
CA GLN A 254 4.12 14.62 -15.38
C GLN A 254 4.16 13.16 -14.92
N PRO A 255 5.02 12.34 -15.51
CA PRO A 255 5.27 10.99 -15.01
C PRO A 255 5.80 11.04 -13.58
N VAL A 256 5.20 10.24 -12.70
CA VAL A 256 5.63 10.04 -11.32
C VAL A 256 5.72 8.56 -11.01
N SER A 257 6.50 8.20 -10.02
CA SER A 257 6.69 6.81 -9.63
C SER A 257 6.52 6.63 -8.12
N SER A 258 6.23 5.41 -7.70
CA SER A 258 6.16 5.09 -6.27
C SER A 258 7.46 5.34 -5.50
N VAL A 259 8.61 5.37 -6.17
CA VAL A 259 9.91 5.71 -5.55
C VAL A 259 10.01 7.19 -5.13
N ASP A 260 9.18 8.07 -5.71
CA ASP A 260 9.16 9.50 -5.43
C ASP A 260 8.51 9.84 -4.08
N LEU A 261 7.81 8.87 -3.47
CA LEU A 261 7.11 9.10 -2.20
C LEU A 261 8.07 9.35 -1.04
N LEU A 262 9.11 8.51 -0.87
CA LEU A 262 10.06 8.68 0.24
C LEU A 262 10.80 10.03 0.20
N PRO A 263 11.35 10.50 -0.94
CA PRO A 263 11.91 11.84 -1.03
C PRO A 263 10.94 12.94 -0.62
N ALA A 264 9.69 12.88 -1.07
CA ALA A 264 8.67 13.86 -0.71
C ALA A 264 8.37 13.88 0.80
N LEU A 265 8.24 12.69 1.43
CA LEU A 265 8.02 12.58 2.87
C LEU A 265 9.21 13.13 3.68
N LEU A 266 10.44 12.87 3.25
CA LEU A 266 11.64 13.41 3.88
C LEU A 266 11.66 14.93 3.78
N LYS A 267 11.40 15.48 2.61
CA LYS A 267 11.37 16.92 2.37
C LYS A 267 10.26 17.61 3.17
N ALA A 268 9.06 17.05 3.21
CA ALA A 268 7.95 17.57 4.02
C ALA A 268 8.28 17.61 5.53
N ASN A 269 9.19 16.75 5.99
CA ASN A 269 9.72 16.74 7.36
C ASN A 269 11.02 17.55 7.55
N GLY A 270 11.38 18.40 6.60
CA GLY A 270 12.59 19.23 6.68
C GLY A 270 13.89 18.41 6.63
N ARG A 271 13.84 17.18 6.14
CA ARG A 271 15.01 16.28 6.08
C ARG A 271 15.68 16.35 4.72
N HIS A 272 16.99 16.14 4.72
CA HIS A 272 17.75 16.01 3.49
C HIS A 272 17.41 14.70 2.76
N ILE A 273 17.30 14.76 1.44
CA ILE A 273 17.08 13.58 0.59
C ILE A 273 18.44 12.89 0.37
N PRO A 274 18.63 11.64 0.84
CA PRO A 274 19.88 10.91 0.62
C PRO A 274 20.17 10.70 -0.87
N ARG A 275 21.41 10.93 -1.30
CA ARG A 275 21.84 10.78 -2.72
C ARG A 275 21.60 9.39 -3.33
N LYS A 276 21.48 8.36 -2.47
CA LYS A 276 21.22 6.98 -2.91
C LYS A 276 19.79 6.73 -3.36
N LEU A 277 18.84 7.62 -3.06
CA LEU A 277 17.45 7.48 -3.51
C LEU A 277 17.34 7.76 -5.00
N ASP A 278 16.45 7.04 -5.67
CA ASP A 278 16.21 7.18 -7.11
C ASP A 278 15.02 8.12 -7.40
N GLY A 279 14.15 8.32 -6.40
CA GLY A 279 12.97 9.17 -6.51
C GLY A 279 13.27 10.65 -6.30
N MET A 280 12.32 11.49 -6.71
CA MET A 280 12.32 12.94 -6.58
C MET A 280 11.22 13.40 -5.60
N ASP A 281 11.25 14.68 -5.19
CA ASP A 281 10.17 15.26 -4.40
C ASP A 281 8.91 15.45 -5.27
N ILE A 282 7.96 14.51 -5.14
CA ILE A 282 6.71 14.56 -5.89
C ILE A 282 5.84 15.77 -5.54
N LEU A 283 5.91 16.29 -4.30
CA LEU A 283 5.15 17.48 -3.89
C LEU A 283 5.64 18.73 -4.61
N GLU A 284 6.95 18.85 -4.83
CA GLU A 284 7.53 19.91 -5.63
C GLU A 284 7.13 19.78 -7.10
N LEU A 285 7.20 18.57 -7.65
CA LEU A 285 6.86 18.30 -9.04
C LEU A 285 5.38 18.60 -9.35
N VAL A 286 4.46 18.17 -8.49
CA VAL A 286 3.00 18.37 -8.69
C VAL A 286 2.59 19.80 -8.40
N GLY A 287 3.27 20.47 -7.46
CA GLY A 287 3.00 21.86 -7.06
C GLY A 287 3.51 22.90 -8.05
N ASN A 288 4.51 22.59 -8.84
CA ASN A 288 5.08 23.51 -9.84
C ASN A 288 4.44 23.26 -11.21
N LYS A 289 3.48 24.09 -11.61
CA LYS A 289 2.91 24.07 -12.97
C LYS A 289 4.03 24.26 -13.99
N GLY A 290 4.40 23.19 -14.69
CA GLY A 290 5.41 23.22 -15.74
C GLY A 290 6.80 22.71 -15.35
N ALA A 291 7.00 22.19 -14.15
CA ALA A 291 8.24 21.48 -13.82
C ALA A 291 8.42 20.29 -14.76
N SER A 292 9.49 20.29 -15.56
CA SER A 292 9.88 19.14 -16.36
C SER A 292 10.60 18.14 -15.46
N VAL A 293 10.34 16.85 -15.68
CA VAL A 293 11.18 15.79 -15.09
C VAL A 293 12.56 15.91 -15.73
N PRO A 294 13.66 15.93 -14.94
CA PRO A 294 15.02 15.97 -15.46
C PRO A 294 15.36 14.77 -16.33
#